data_cb259b69fc90dfce9a255ba0a25d0155
#
_entry.id   cb259b69fc90dfce9a255ba0a25d0155
#
_cell.length_a   1.000
_cell.length_b   1.000
_cell.length_c   1.000
_cell.angle_alpha   90.00
_cell.angle_beta   90.00
_cell.angle_gamma   90.00
#
_symmetry.space_group_name_H-M   'P 1'
#
loop_
_entity.id
_entity.type
_entity.pdbx_description
1 polymer ?
#
loop_
_entity_poly.entity_id
_entity_poly.type
_entity_poly.pdbx_seq_one_letter_code
_entity_poly.pdbx_strand_id
1 'polypeptide(L)'
;ADEYLSGNVREKLRVAELAAASDPAFAVNTEYLKKAQPKDLDASEIDVRLGATWVNRDYIQQFMEETFEPPFYLRRNIEVKFSPMTAEWQITGKSTPSRNDVHAYMTYGTSRANAYRILEDTLNLRDIRIYDTVEDADGKQKRVLNKKETTLAQQKQQAIKDAFQNWVWKDPYRRAELVEKYNELFNSTRPREYDGSHIRFGGMNPEIRLREHQQNAIALSLIHISEP
;
A
#
# COMPACT_ATOMS: atom_id res chain seq x y z
N ALA A 1 -0.21 -25.11 -21.22
CA ALA A 1 -0.96 -23.85 -21.39
C ALA A 1 -1.13 -23.13 -20.05
N ASP A 2 -1.50 -23.84 -18.99
CA ASP A 2 -1.86 -23.22 -17.70
C ASP A 2 -0.69 -22.52 -16.99
N GLU A 3 0.51 -23.05 -17.14
CA GLU A 3 1.72 -22.43 -16.62
C GLU A 3 2.06 -21.10 -17.32
N TYR A 4 1.87 -21.04 -18.64
CA TYR A 4 2.10 -19.82 -19.41
C TYR A 4 1.08 -18.72 -19.05
N LEU A 5 -0.18 -19.09 -18.80
CA LEU A 5 -1.29 -18.19 -18.47
C LEU A 5 -1.43 -17.92 -16.96
N SER A 6 -0.39 -18.19 -16.16
CA SER A 6 -0.31 -17.94 -14.71
C SER A 6 0.92 -17.11 -14.35
N GLY A 7 1.07 -16.73 -13.09
CA GLY A 7 2.13 -15.83 -12.64
C GLY A 7 1.87 -14.39 -13.07
N ASN A 8 2.91 -13.59 -13.31
CA ASN A 8 2.75 -12.19 -13.74
C ASN A 8 2.26 -12.10 -15.20
N VAL A 9 0.94 -12.22 -15.39
CA VAL A 9 0.32 -12.22 -16.71
C VAL A 9 0.31 -10.85 -17.39
N ARG A 10 0.43 -9.75 -16.63
CA ARG A 10 0.56 -8.39 -17.21
C ARG A 10 1.92 -8.23 -17.89
N GLU A 11 3.00 -8.60 -17.22
CA GLU A 11 4.34 -8.57 -17.79
C GLU A 11 4.44 -9.50 -18.99
N LYS A 12 3.90 -10.73 -18.87
CA LYS A 12 3.86 -11.68 -19.99
C LYS A 12 3.10 -11.13 -21.19
N LEU A 13 1.99 -10.41 -20.98
CA LEU A 13 1.25 -9.77 -22.06
C LEU A 13 2.09 -8.70 -22.75
N ARG A 14 2.75 -7.84 -21.99
CA ARG A 14 3.64 -6.79 -22.53
C ARG A 14 4.76 -7.38 -23.39
N VAL A 15 5.41 -8.44 -22.91
CA VAL A 15 6.45 -9.15 -23.66
C VAL A 15 5.88 -9.81 -24.94
N ALA A 16 4.69 -10.42 -24.85
CA ALA A 16 4.03 -11.03 -25.99
C ALA A 16 3.62 -10.02 -27.06
N GLU A 17 3.16 -8.82 -26.66
CA GLU A 17 2.83 -7.73 -27.58
C GLU A 17 4.07 -7.21 -28.32
N LEU A 18 5.19 -7.07 -27.64
CA LEU A 18 6.46 -6.72 -28.27
C LEU A 18 6.94 -7.80 -29.26
N ALA A 19 6.81 -9.07 -28.88
CA ALA A 19 7.16 -10.19 -29.78
C ALA A 19 6.25 -10.23 -31.01
N ALA A 20 4.93 -10.03 -30.83
CA ALA A 20 3.96 -10.01 -31.93
C ALA A 20 4.16 -8.83 -32.89
N ALA A 21 4.68 -7.70 -32.39
CA ALA A 21 5.05 -6.55 -33.24
C ALA A 21 6.27 -6.88 -34.14
N SER A 22 7.15 -7.76 -33.70
CA SER A 22 8.31 -8.21 -34.46
C SER A 22 8.00 -9.39 -35.38
N ASP A 23 7.13 -10.32 -34.94
CA ASP A 23 6.72 -11.49 -35.72
C ASP A 23 5.23 -11.80 -35.45
N PRO A 24 4.35 -11.66 -36.46
CA PRO A 24 2.90 -11.92 -36.33
C PRO A 24 2.55 -13.35 -35.86
N ALA A 25 3.46 -14.32 -35.99
CA ALA A 25 3.24 -15.68 -35.48
C ALA A 25 2.99 -15.73 -33.96
N PHE A 26 3.50 -14.74 -33.20
CA PHE A 26 3.28 -14.62 -31.77
C PHE A 26 1.98 -13.95 -31.36
N ALA A 27 1.16 -13.46 -32.30
CA ALA A 27 -0.12 -12.80 -32.00
C ALA A 27 -1.08 -13.70 -31.23
N VAL A 28 -1.03 -15.00 -31.45
CA VAL A 28 -1.83 -15.98 -30.72
C VAL A 28 -1.59 -15.94 -29.20
N ASN A 29 -0.33 -15.74 -28.78
CA ASN A 29 0.04 -15.62 -27.36
C ASN A 29 -0.60 -14.38 -26.73
N THR A 30 -0.60 -13.26 -27.45
CA THR A 30 -1.24 -12.00 -27.00
C THR A 30 -2.74 -12.18 -26.78
N GLU A 31 -3.42 -12.91 -27.67
CA GLU A 31 -4.85 -13.16 -27.54
C GLU A 31 -5.18 -13.97 -26.27
N TYR A 32 -4.44 -15.04 -26.00
CA TYR A 32 -4.65 -15.86 -24.81
C TYR A 32 -4.29 -15.12 -23.53
N LEU A 33 -3.20 -14.36 -23.51
CA LEU A 33 -2.79 -13.57 -22.36
C LEU A 33 -3.75 -12.43 -22.07
N LYS A 34 -4.38 -11.80 -23.07
CA LYS A 34 -5.47 -10.81 -22.88
C LYS A 34 -6.67 -11.41 -22.15
N LYS A 35 -7.05 -12.64 -22.49
CA LYS A 35 -8.14 -13.36 -21.81
C LYS A 35 -7.78 -13.79 -20.37
N ALA A 36 -6.50 -13.96 -20.09
CA ALA A 36 -5.99 -14.39 -18.80
C ALA A 36 -5.75 -13.23 -17.81
N GLN A 37 -5.92 -11.96 -18.24
CA GLN A 37 -5.70 -10.81 -17.36
C GLN A 37 -6.67 -10.83 -16.18
N PRO A 38 -6.20 -10.51 -14.95
CA PRO A 38 -7.10 -10.28 -13.84
C PRO A 38 -7.96 -9.04 -14.11
N LYS A 39 -9.18 -9.05 -13.59
CA LYS A 39 -10.05 -7.87 -13.64
C LYS A 39 -9.40 -6.73 -12.87
N ASP A 40 -9.34 -5.54 -13.45
CA ASP A 40 -8.84 -4.37 -12.76
C ASP A 40 -9.72 -4.00 -11.57
N LEU A 41 -9.07 -3.73 -10.45
CA LEU A 41 -9.72 -3.17 -9.27
C LEU A 41 -9.97 -1.69 -9.51
N ASP A 42 -11.11 -1.21 -9.06
CA ASP A 42 -11.42 0.21 -9.09
C ASP A 42 -11.04 0.92 -7.78
N ALA A 43 -11.17 2.25 -7.74
CA ALA A 43 -10.77 3.05 -6.59
C ALA A 43 -11.52 2.67 -5.29
N SER A 44 -12.72 2.10 -5.38
CA SER A 44 -13.51 1.68 -4.21
C SER A 44 -13.02 0.37 -3.60
N GLU A 45 -12.31 -0.43 -4.40
CA GLU A 45 -11.75 -1.73 -4.01
C GLU A 45 -10.30 -1.62 -3.50
N ILE A 46 -9.66 -0.44 -3.67
CA ILE A 46 -8.26 -0.20 -3.32
C ILE A 46 -8.16 0.61 -2.03
N ASP A 47 -7.51 0.04 -1.01
CA ASP A 47 -7.17 0.74 0.24
C ASP A 47 -5.78 1.40 0.11
N VAL A 48 -5.74 2.74 0.10
CA VAL A 48 -4.50 3.52 0.08
C VAL A 48 -4.26 4.12 1.45
N ARG A 49 -3.17 3.74 2.10
CA ARG A 49 -2.81 4.23 3.43
C ARG A 49 -1.66 5.22 3.38
N LEU A 50 -1.68 6.19 4.29
CA LEU A 50 -0.51 7.02 4.56
C LEU A 50 0.69 6.12 4.94
N GLY A 51 1.83 6.38 4.30
CA GLY A 51 3.05 5.58 4.49
C GLY A 51 3.20 4.41 3.49
N ALA A 52 2.21 4.17 2.62
CA ALA A 52 2.37 3.22 1.53
C ALA A 52 3.49 3.67 0.58
N THR A 53 4.55 2.86 0.47
CA THR A 53 5.78 3.21 -0.27
C THR A 53 5.60 3.28 -1.79
N TRP A 54 4.52 2.72 -2.30
CA TRP A 54 4.17 2.78 -3.72
C TRP A 54 3.48 4.10 -4.12
N VAL A 55 2.97 4.87 -3.14
CA VAL A 55 2.40 6.20 -3.37
C VAL A 55 3.54 7.20 -3.59
N ASN A 56 3.43 8.01 -4.63
CA ASN A 56 4.44 9.02 -4.93
C ASN A 56 4.52 10.04 -3.78
N ARG A 57 5.75 10.39 -3.37
CA ARG A 57 6.01 11.42 -2.35
C ARG A 57 5.34 12.75 -2.70
N ASP A 58 5.23 13.08 -3.98
CA ASP A 58 4.65 14.33 -4.44
C ASP A 58 3.15 14.44 -4.10
N TYR A 59 2.43 13.31 -4.07
CA TYR A 59 1.06 13.28 -3.57
C TYR A 59 0.98 13.47 -2.06
N ILE A 60 1.95 13.00 -1.31
CA ILE A 60 2.01 13.26 0.15
C ILE A 60 2.33 14.74 0.41
N GLN A 61 3.25 15.34 -0.38
CA GLN A 61 3.53 16.77 -0.33
C GLN A 61 2.28 17.59 -0.64
N GLN A 62 1.58 17.27 -1.72
CA GLN A 62 0.35 17.93 -2.12
C GLN A 62 -0.75 17.81 -1.06
N PHE A 63 -0.94 16.60 -0.51
CA PHE A 63 -1.87 16.38 0.59
C PHE A 63 -1.57 17.27 1.80
N MET A 64 -0.30 17.31 2.20
CA MET A 64 0.15 18.14 3.31
C MET A 64 -0.13 19.63 3.06
N GLU A 65 0.17 20.13 1.86
CA GLU A 65 -0.03 21.53 1.47
C GLU A 65 -1.51 21.92 1.38
N GLU A 66 -2.34 21.05 0.80
CA GLU A 66 -3.78 21.30 0.64
C GLU A 66 -4.56 21.15 1.94
N THR A 67 -4.13 20.25 2.84
CA THR A 67 -4.86 19.94 4.07
C THR A 67 -4.43 20.82 5.25
N PHE A 68 -3.13 21.07 5.38
CA PHE A 68 -2.60 21.88 6.49
C PHE A 68 -2.48 23.36 6.15
N GLU A 69 -2.62 23.73 4.87
CA GLU A 69 -2.58 25.11 4.38
C GLU A 69 -1.40 25.93 4.96
N PRO A 70 -0.15 25.43 4.84
CA PRO A 70 0.98 26.12 5.45
C PRO A 70 1.12 27.54 4.91
N PRO A 71 1.44 28.52 5.77
CA PRO A 71 1.69 29.89 5.34
C PRO A 71 2.85 29.95 4.32
N PHE A 72 2.86 30.97 3.48
CA PHE A 72 3.79 31.09 2.35
C PHE A 72 5.27 30.92 2.74
N TYR A 73 5.69 31.49 3.88
CA TYR A 73 7.06 31.36 4.37
C TYR A 73 7.44 29.91 4.71
N LEU A 74 6.46 29.11 5.09
CA LEU A 74 6.67 27.72 5.50
C LEU A 74 6.69 26.79 4.29
N ARG A 75 5.87 27.02 3.26
CA ARG A 75 5.79 26.18 2.05
C ARG A 75 7.15 25.97 1.37
N ARG A 76 8.03 26.97 1.43
CA ARG A 76 9.38 26.89 0.86
C ARG A 76 10.36 26.05 1.70
N ASN A 77 10.06 25.83 2.96
CA ASN A 77 10.96 25.20 3.94
C ASN A 77 10.49 23.83 4.40
N ILE A 78 9.23 23.48 4.10
CA ILE A 78 8.66 22.17 4.43
C ILE A 78 8.65 21.28 3.19
N GLU A 79 9.32 20.15 3.31
CA GLU A 79 9.41 19.18 2.21
C GLU A 79 9.27 17.75 2.76
N VAL A 80 8.44 16.95 2.09
CA VAL A 80 8.33 15.51 2.33
C VAL A 80 9.44 14.80 1.56
N LYS A 81 10.24 14.00 2.26
CA LYS A 81 11.31 13.17 1.70
C LYS A 81 11.02 11.71 1.99
N PHE A 82 11.36 10.87 1.02
CA PHE A 82 11.31 9.42 1.18
C PHE A 82 12.67 8.81 0.81
N SER A 83 13.20 7.97 1.69
CA SER A 83 14.43 7.23 1.43
C SER A 83 14.09 5.79 1.03
N PRO A 84 14.32 5.39 -0.25
CA PRO A 84 14.06 4.01 -0.67
C PRO A 84 14.95 2.98 0.04
N MET A 85 16.15 3.40 0.49
CA MET A 85 17.10 2.49 1.15
C MET A 85 16.66 2.09 2.56
N THR A 86 16.09 3.05 3.32
CA THR A 86 15.63 2.80 4.69
C THR A 86 14.12 2.63 4.80
N ALA A 87 13.39 2.86 3.70
CA ALA A 87 11.94 2.93 3.64
C ALA A 87 11.35 3.95 4.65
N GLU A 88 12.11 5.01 4.97
CA GLU A 88 11.70 6.03 5.93
C GLU A 88 11.24 7.31 5.25
N TRP A 89 10.18 7.88 5.80
CA TRP A 89 9.66 9.18 5.46
C TRP A 89 10.19 10.24 6.42
N GLN A 90 10.56 11.39 5.90
CA GLN A 90 11.01 12.54 6.67
C GLN A 90 10.34 13.82 6.20
N ILE A 91 9.89 14.64 7.13
CA ILE A 91 9.38 15.99 6.83
C ILE A 91 10.40 17.00 7.34
N THR A 92 11.07 17.68 6.41
CA THR A 92 12.00 18.75 6.74
C THR A 92 11.23 20.00 7.16
N GLY A 93 11.81 20.84 8.02
CA GLY A 93 11.16 22.08 8.47
C GLY A 93 9.95 21.89 9.40
N LYS A 94 9.64 20.69 9.85
CA LYS A 94 8.50 20.36 10.73
C LYS A 94 8.47 21.10 12.08
N SER A 95 9.58 21.67 12.51
CA SER A 95 9.68 22.44 13.76
C SER A 95 9.52 23.96 13.55
N THR A 96 9.38 24.42 12.29
CA THR A 96 9.35 25.85 11.94
C THR A 96 7.96 26.51 12.06
N PRO A 97 6.80 25.77 12.07
CA PRO A 97 5.49 26.41 12.19
C PRO A 97 5.38 27.29 13.44
N SER A 98 4.79 28.49 13.26
CA SER A 98 4.43 29.34 14.38
C SER A 98 3.42 28.63 15.29
N ARG A 99 3.52 28.80 16.59
CA ARG A 99 2.54 28.24 17.55
C ARG A 99 1.12 28.79 17.36
N ASN A 100 0.98 29.90 16.65
CA ASN A 100 -0.31 30.49 16.27
C ASN A 100 -0.92 29.88 15.02
N ASP A 101 -0.23 28.93 14.36
CA ASP A 101 -0.77 28.22 13.21
C ASP A 101 -1.86 27.24 13.69
N VAL A 102 -3.11 27.59 13.37
CA VAL A 102 -4.30 26.84 13.79
C VAL A 102 -4.32 25.44 13.19
N HIS A 103 -3.95 25.29 11.92
CA HIS A 103 -3.93 23.98 11.27
C HIS A 103 -2.85 23.09 11.87
N ALA A 104 -1.66 23.64 12.13
CA ALA A 104 -0.53 22.89 12.67
C ALA A 104 -0.70 22.48 14.14
N TYR A 105 -1.37 23.29 14.98
CA TYR A 105 -1.40 23.06 16.42
C TYR A 105 -2.78 22.82 17.02
N MET A 106 -3.89 23.09 16.30
CA MET A 106 -5.24 22.91 16.78
C MET A 106 -6.05 21.91 15.97
N THR A 107 -6.10 22.08 14.63
CA THR A 107 -6.94 21.22 13.77
C THR A 107 -6.33 19.83 13.65
N TYR A 108 -5.07 19.74 13.19
CA TYR A 108 -4.37 18.48 12.91
C TYR A 108 -3.20 18.20 13.85
N GLY A 109 -2.96 19.07 14.84
CA GLY A 109 -1.93 18.93 15.84
C GLY A 109 -2.38 19.28 17.24
N THR A 110 -1.42 19.24 18.16
CA THR A 110 -1.57 19.64 19.56
C THR A 110 -0.43 20.61 19.94
N SER A 111 -0.53 21.24 21.11
CA SER A 111 0.53 22.08 21.65
C SER A 111 1.88 21.34 21.85
N ARG A 112 1.84 20.00 21.98
CA ARG A 112 2.98 19.13 22.23
C ARG A 112 3.52 18.43 20.98
N ALA A 113 2.67 18.26 19.96
CA ALA A 113 3.01 17.68 18.69
C ALA A 113 2.23 18.36 17.56
N ASN A 114 2.91 19.08 16.70
CA ASN A 114 2.26 19.72 15.56
C ASN A 114 1.88 18.71 14.46
N ALA A 115 1.03 19.13 13.54
CA ALA A 115 0.51 18.29 12.45
C ALA A 115 1.61 17.63 11.62
N TYR A 116 2.71 18.31 11.33
CA TYR A 116 3.81 17.79 10.50
C TYR A 116 4.58 16.67 11.20
N ARG A 117 4.78 16.77 12.51
CA ARG A 117 5.36 15.69 13.30
C ARG A 117 4.43 14.48 13.35
N ILE A 118 3.13 14.71 13.56
CA ILE A 118 2.15 13.62 13.59
C ILE A 118 2.05 12.96 12.21
N LEU A 119 2.09 13.74 11.11
CA LEU A 119 2.12 13.20 9.75
C LEU A 119 3.36 12.34 9.51
N GLU A 120 4.55 12.79 9.91
CA GLU A 120 5.79 12.02 9.76
C GLU A 120 5.74 10.70 10.52
N ASP A 121 5.26 10.70 11.77
CA ASP A 121 5.09 9.48 12.54
C ASP A 121 4.06 8.54 11.87
N THR A 122 2.99 9.10 11.30
CA THR A 122 1.97 8.33 10.58
C THR A 122 2.52 7.70 9.31
N LEU A 123 3.30 8.44 8.53
CA LEU A 123 3.95 7.94 7.32
C LEU A 123 4.93 6.79 7.62
N ASN A 124 5.57 6.83 8.77
CA ASN A 124 6.47 5.78 9.25
C ASN A 124 5.75 4.68 10.04
N LEU A 125 4.41 4.63 10.01
CA LEU A 125 3.57 3.64 10.69
C LEU A 125 3.81 3.60 12.22
N ARG A 126 4.16 4.75 12.81
CA ARG A 126 4.40 4.90 14.24
C ARG A 126 3.20 5.56 14.90
N ASP A 127 2.77 5.02 16.03
CA ASP A 127 1.80 5.69 16.88
C ASP A 127 2.47 6.82 17.64
N ILE A 128 1.87 8.01 17.58
CA ILE A 128 2.38 9.17 18.30
C ILE A 128 2.30 8.95 19.81
N ARG A 129 3.39 9.25 20.52
CA ARG A 129 3.48 9.15 21.98
C ARG A 129 4.09 10.42 22.53
N ILE A 130 3.46 10.98 23.56
CA ILE A 130 3.92 12.19 24.26
C ILE A 130 4.45 11.81 25.64
N TYR A 131 5.64 12.28 25.94
CA TYR A 131 6.31 12.00 27.21
C TYR A 131 6.58 13.30 27.97
N ASP A 132 6.40 13.25 29.27
CA ASP A 132 6.88 14.26 30.21
C ASP A 132 8.21 13.86 30.80
N THR A 133 9.05 14.82 31.11
CA THR A 133 10.27 14.62 31.86
C THR A 133 9.98 14.92 33.32
N VAL A 134 10.10 13.92 34.17
CA VAL A 134 9.87 14.02 35.60
C VAL A 134 11.20 13.75 36.32
N GLU A 135 11.50 14.53 37.34
CA GLU A 135 12.66 14.31 38.19
C GLU A 135 12.32 13.26 39.27
N ASP A 136 13.12 12.22 39.38
CA ASP A 136 12.98 11.16 40.39
C ASP A 136 13.55 11.65 41.76
N ALA A 137 13.24 10.95 42.83
CA ALA A 137 13.69 11.26 44.18
C ALA A 137 15.25 11.40 44.31
N ASP A 138 15.99 10.77 43.39
CA ASP A 138 17.44 10.82 43.27
C ASP A 138 17.97 11.96 42.39
N GLY A 139 17.10 12.89 41.91
CA GLY A 139 17.47 13.99 41.02
C GLY A 139 17.71 13.55 39.57
N LYS A 140 17.36 12.33 39.19
CA LYS A 140 17.52 11.82 37.83
C LYS A 140 16.26 12.11 37.00
N GLN A 141 16.47 12.61 35.77
CA GLN A 141 15.39 12.84 34.84
C GLN A 141 14.88 11.52 34.23
N LYS A 142 13.59 11.26 34.38
CA LYS A 142 12.90 10.10 33.84
C LYS A 142 11.80 10.54 32.86
N ARG A 143 11.71 9.88 31.69
CA ARG A 143 10.64 10.09 30.73
C ARG A 143 9.44 9.23 31.10
N VAL A 144 8.30 9.88 31.36
CA VAL A 144 7.03 9.22 31.70
C VAL A 144 6.01 9.50 30.62
N LEU A 145 5.28 8.46 30.16
CA LEU A 145 4.24 8.63 29.16
C LEU A 145 3.07 9.48 29.71
N ASN A 146 2.81 10.60 29.03
CA ASN A 146 1.63 11.40 29.31
C ASN A 146 0.43 10.82 28.54
N LYS A 147 -0.40 10.04 29.22
CA LYS A 147 -1.55 9.34 28.62
C LYS A 147 -2.54 10.31 27.98
N LYS A 148 -2.86 11.43 28.66
CA LYS A 148 -3.84 12.42 28.20
C LYS A 148 -3.37 13.09 26.90
N GLU A 149 -2.15 13.60 26.86
CA GLU A 149 -1.57 14.26 25.70
C GLU A 149 -1.35 13.25 24.55
N THR A 150 -0.99 12.01 24.87
CA THR A 150 -0.86 10.94 23.87
C THR A 150 -2.21 10.62 23.23
N THR A 151 -3.28 10.46 24.01
CA THR A 151 -4.62 10.19 23.46
C THR A 151 -5.09 11.33 22.57
N LEU A 152 -4.87 12.58 22.98
CA LEU A 152 -5.21 13.74 22.16
C LEU A 152 -4.43 13.77 20.84
N ALA A 153 -3.13 13.49 20.89
CA ALA A 153 -2.30 13.44 19.68
C ALA A 153 -2.70 12.27 18.75
N GLN A 154 -3.09 11.11 19.29
CA GLN A 154 -3.61 9.97 18.52
C GLN A 154 -4.95 10.27 17.86
N GLN A 155 -5.83 11.05 18.50
CA GLN A 155 -7.04 11.53 17.84
C GLN A 155 -6.72 12.41 16.63
N LYS A 156 -5.70 13.30 16.74
CA LYS A 156 -5.23 14.12 15.61
C LYS A 156 -4.59 13.25 14.52
N GLN A 157 -3.84 12.23 14.91
CA GLN A 157 -3.29 11.25 13.98
C GLN A 157 -4.39 10.53 13.18
N GLN A 158 -5.48 10.14 13.85
CA GLN A 158 -6.62 9.53 13.17
C GLN A 158 -7.31 10.54 12.23
N ALA A 159 -7.50 11.78 12.66
CA ALA A 159 -8.08 12.84 11.83
C ALA A 159 -7.27 13.09 10.54
N ILE A 160 -5.93 13.01 10.61
CA ILE A 160 -5.05 13.11 9.43
C ILE A 160 -5.25 11.90 8.50
N LYS A 161 -5.36 10.69 9.04
CA LYS A 161 -5.62 9.47 8.25
C LYS A 161 -6.97 9.56 7.52
N ASP A 162 -8.01 10.01 8.22
CA ASP A 162 -9.35 10.17 7.65
C ASP A 162 -9.37 11.27 6.57
N ALA A 163 -8.68 12.40 6.81
CA ALA A 163 -8.53 13.46 5.83
C ALA A 163 -7.83 12.96 4.55
N PHE A 164 -6.78 12.13 4.70
CA PHE A 164 -6.08 11.55 3.56
C PHE A 164 -6.97 10.59 2.75
N GLN A 165 -7.74 9.73 3.41
CA GLN A 165 -8.68 8.82 2.74
C GLN A 165 -9.71 9.58 1.90
N ASN A 166 -10.23 10.69 2.43
CA ASN A 166 -11.16 11.55 1.71
C ASN A 166 -10.50 12.32 0.57
N TRP A 167 -9.23 12.69 0.73
CA TRP A 167 -8.49 13.51 -0.24
C TRP A 167 -7.96 12.69 -1.41
N VAL A 168 -7.43 11.48 -1.15
CA VAL A 168 -6.66 10.69 -2.13
C VAL A 168 -7.45 10.37 -3.39
N TRP A 169 -8.73 10.11 -3.27
CA TRP A 169 -9.62 9.74 -4.37
C TRP A 169 -10.42 10.90 -4.98
N LYS A 170 -10.29 12.11 -4.45
CA LYS A 170 -11.09 13.27 -4.85
C LYS A 170 -10.74 13.77 -6.26
N ASP A 171 -9.45 13.84 -6.58
CA ASP A 171 -8.96 14.29 -7.88
C ASP A 171 -9.01 13.14 -8.91
N PRO A 172 -9.64 13.35 -10.11
CA PRO A 172 -9.79 12.29 -11.11
C PRO A 172 -8.47 11.78 -11.71
N TYR A 173 -7.49 12.68 -11.91
CA TYR A 173 -6.20 12.32 -12.50
C TYR A 173 -5.37 11.50 -11.51
N ARG A 174 -5.26 11.95 -10.28
CA ARG A 174 -4.60 11.21 -9.20
C ARG A 174 -5.24 9.84 -8.99
N ARG A 175 -6.58 9.80 -8.98
CA ARG A 175 -7.33 8.55 -8.87
C ARG A 175 -6.98 7.56 -9.99
N ALA A 176 -6.99 8.01 -11.26
CA ALA A 176 -6.66 7.16 -12.40
C ALA A 176 -5.23 6.61 -12.30
N GLU A 177 -4.26 7.47 -12.01
CA GLU A 177 -2.85 7.08 -11.86
C GLU A 177 -2.64 6.07 -10.71
N LEU A 178 -3.26 6.30 -9.55
CA LEU A 178 -3.12 5.40 -8.41
C LEU A 178 -3.80 4.04 -8.66
N VAL A 179 -4.96 4.02 -9.33
CA VAL A 179 -5.65 2.77 -9.71
C VAL A 179 -4.80 1.97 -10.70
N GLU A 180 -4.28 2.60 -11.74
CA GLU A 180 -3.40 1.96 -12.72
C GLU A 180 -2.16 1.37 -12.04
N LYS A 181 -1.46 2.19 -11.27
CA LYS A 181 -0.25 1.77 -10.56
C LYS A 181 -0.48 0.63 -9.58
N TYR A 182 -1.60 0.67 -8.85
CA TYR A 182 -1.97 -0.41 -7.93
C TYR A 182 -2.22 -1.73 -8.68
N ASN A 183 -2.99 -1.68 -9.76
CA ASN A 183 -3.27 -2.86 -10.56
C ASN A 183 -2.00 -3.44 -11.19
N GLU A 184 -1.07 -2.60 -11.65
CA GLU A 184 0.22 -3.06 -12.18
C GLU A 184 1.09 -3.74 -11.12
N LEU A 185 1.17 -3.16 -9.90
CA LEU A 185 2.05 -3.66 -8.85
C LEU A 185 1.47 -4.85 -8.08
N PHE A 186 0.18 -4.83 -7.79
CA PHE A 186 -0.44 -5.77 -6.83
C PHE A 186 -1.52 -6.67 -7.44
N ASN A 187 -2.06 -6.32 -8.62
CA ASN A 187 -3.07 -7.10 -9.32
C ASN A 187 -2.54 -7.59 -10.68
N SER A 188 -1.26 -7.99 -10.72
CA SER A 188 -0.58 -8.40 -11.96
C SER A 188 -0.48 -9.92 -12.12
N THR A 189 -0.77 -10.65 -11.05
CA THR A 189 -0.55 -12.10 -11.02
C THR A 189 -1.87 -12.87 -11.03
N ARG A 190 -1.88 -13.92 -11.86
CA ARG A 190 -2.93 -14.95 -11.85
C ARG A 190 -2.37 -16.21 -11.21
N PRO A 191 -3.01 -16.78 -10.17
CA PRO A 191 -2.60 -18.05 -9.60
C PRO A 191 -2.70 -19.15 -10.65
N ARG A 192 -1.83 -20.14 -10.56
CA ARG A 192 -1.91 -21.33 -11.40
C ARG A 192 -3.14 -22.15 -10.97
N GLU A 193 -3.99 -22.47 -11.92
CA GLU A 193 -5.14 -23.35 -11.72
C GLU A 193 -4.70 -24.81 -12.01
N TYR A 194 -5.02 -25.70 -11.11
CA TYR A 194 -4.73 -27.12 -11.25
C TYR A 194 -6.05 -27.83 -11.49
N ASP A 195 -6.22 -28.46 -12.66
CA ASP A 195 -7.39 -29.25 -12.99
C ASP A 195 -7.08 -30.73 -12.79
N GLY A 196 -7.67 -31.30 -11.73
CA GLY A 196 -7.59 -32.71 -11.40
C GLY A 196 -8.71 -33.56 -12.00
N SER A 197 -9.59 -32.99 -12.80
CA SER A 197 -10.79 -33.68 -13.34
C SER A 197 -10.43 -34.88 -14.23
N HIS A 198 -9.26 -34.87 -14.86
CA HIS A 198 -8.74 -35.93 -15.71
C HIS A 198 -8.15 -37.11 -14.95
N ILE A 199 -7.88 -36.96 -13.63
CA ILE A 199 -7.24 -38.00 -12.83
C ILE A 199 -8.24 -39.09 -12.46
N ARG A 200 -7.88 -40.32 -12.77
CA ARG A 200 -8.66 -41.50 -12.37
C ARG A 200 -7.95 -42.21 -11.24
N PHE A 201 -8.69 -42.46 -10.15
CA PHE A 201 -8.17 -43.10 -8.95
C PHE A 201 -8.46 -44.62 -9.01
N GLY A 202 -7.51 -45.38 -9.60
CA GLY A 202 -7.59 -46.84 -9.59
C GLY A 202 -7.47 -47.37 -8.17
N GLY A 203 -8.42 -48.24 -7.74
CA GLY A 203 -8.41 -48.84 -6.41
C GLY A 203 -9.12 -48.06 -5.30
N MET A 204 -9.68 -46.89 -5.60
CA MET A 204 -10.52 -46.15 -4.68
C MET A 204 -11.92 -46.77 -4.60
N ASN A 205 -12.53 -46.75 -3.39
CA ASN A 205 -13.92 -47.18 -3.22
C ASN A 205 -14.85 -46.35 -4.14
N PRO A 206 -15.65 -47.03 -5.03
CA PRO A 206 -16.50 -46.34 -5.99
C PRO A 206 -17.64 -45.51 -5.37
N GLU A 207 -17.94 -45.73 -4.09
CA GLU A 207 -18.91 -44.90 -3.35
C GLU A 207 -18.35 -43.54 -2.93
N ILE A 208 -17.02 -43.39 -2.89
CA ILE A 208 -16.37 -42.13 -2.53
C ILE A 208 -16.19 -41.28 -3.74
N ARG A 209 -16.83 -40.11 -3.77
CA ARG A 209 -16.61 -39.09 -4.78
C ARG A 209 -15.80 -37.93 -4.20
N LEU A 210 -14.62 -37.74 -4.76
CA LEU A 210 -13.79 -36.56 -4.39
C LEU A 210 -14.46 -35.28 -4.86
N ARG A 211 -14.39 -34.25 -4.01
CA ARG A 211 -14.80 -32.89 -4.40
C ARG A 211 -13.75 -32.29 -5.33
N GLU A 212 -14.13 -31.33 -6.15
CA GLU A 212 -13.26 -30.66 -7.12
C GLU A 212 -11.92 -30.20 -6.51
N HIS A 213 -11.97 -29.50 -5.37
CA HIS A 213 -10.76 -29.03 -4.70
C HIS A 213 -9.84 -30.17 -4.21
N GLN A 214 -10.41 -31.36 -3.89
CA GLN A 214 -9.63 -32.53 -3.50
C GLN A 214 -8.92 -33.15 -4.72
N GLN A 215 -9.60 -33.22 -5.86
CA GLN A 215 -9.01 -33.68 -7.12
C GLN A 215 -7.89 -32.74 -7.57
N ASN A 216 -8.13 -31.42 -7.48
CA ASN A 216 -7.15 -30.40 -7.83
C ASN A 216 -5.92 -30.44 -6.90
N ALA A 217 -6.11 -30.68 -5.60
CA ALA A 217 -5.02 -30.86 -4.63
C ALA A 217 -4.16 -32.09 -4.94
N ILE A 218 -4.78 -33.18 -5.39
CA ILE A 218 -4.06 -34.40 -5.80
C ILE A 218 -3.28 -34.13 -7.09
N ALA A 219 -3.89 -33.42 -8.06
CA ALA A 219 -3.20 -33.01 -9.29
C ALA A 219 -1.95 -32.20 -8.98
N LEU A 220 -2.06 -31.21 -8.09
CA LEU A 220 -0.94 -30.41 -7.60
C LEU A 220 0.15 -31.27 -6.96
N SER A 221 -0.24 -32.21 -6.09
CA SER A 221 0.69 -33.11 -5.41
C SER A 221 1.46 -34.01 -6.40
N LEU A 222 0.79 -34.55 -7.41
CA LEU A 222 1.41 -35.38 -8.43
C LEU A 222 2.42 -34.63 -9.28
N ILE A 223 2.15 -33.38 -9.61
CA ILE A 223 3.08 -32.51 -10.34
C ILE A 223 4.36 -32.29 -9.53
N HIS A 224 4.24 -31.97 -8.23
CA HIS A 224 5.41 -31.74 -7.36
C HIS A 224 6.22 -33.01 -7.05
N ILE A 225 5.60 -34.20 -7.10
CA ILE A 225 6.31 -35.47 -6.90
C ILE A 225 7.08 -35.86 -8.16
N SER A 226 6.63 -35.45 -9.35
CA SER A 226 7.22 -35.81 -10.63
C SER A 226 8.23 -34.77 -11.15
N GLU A 227 8.36 -33.61 -10.53
CA GLU A 227 9.42 -32.64 -10.84
C GLU A 227 10.65 -32.96 -9.97
N PRO A 228 11.80 -33.30 -10.58
CA PRO A 228 13.05 -33.60 -9.86
C PRO A 228 13.69 -32.38 -9.24
#